data_3b26ce7a416dc502a8865fa58157fb49
#
_entry.id   3b26ce7a416dc502a8865fa58157fb49
#
_cell.length_a   1.000
_cell.length_b   1.000
_cell.length_c   1.000
_cell.angle_alpha   90.00
_cell.angle_beta   90.00
_cell.angle_gamma   90.00
#
_symmetry.space_group_name_H-M   'P 1'
#
loop_
_entity.id
_entity.type
_entity.pdbx_description
1 polymer ?
#
loop_
_entity_poly.entity_id
_entity_poly.type
_entity_poly.pdbx_seq_one_letter_code
_entity_poly.pdbx_strand_id
1 'polypeptide(L)'
;MTPSGRTLRTSDEYIEVLEDNSDKLRTYSGFYNVLDVEGIQLNSKVAAAQLDQSMRLYQWTEEKYTEEKAKFEQRLSKQSEFFVTFFTPERKNDDLYKADTVWRIFLDVDGRRFEGKATRIKLPLAEIQGLYPIHNRFSTPYTFTFPVPMISIEGKDQKLTITGPVGSGTLNYKSSK
;
A
#
# COMPACT_ATOMS: atom_id res chain seq x y z
N MET A 1 22.88 -3.21 -13.09
CA MET A 1 23.42 -1.85 -13.35
C MET A 1 22.73 -1.27 -14.58
N THR A 2 22.30 -0.05 -14.49
CA THR A 2 21.69 0.66 -15.61
C THR A 2 22.76 1.17 -16.60
N PRO A 3 22.39 1.55 -17.84
CA PRO A 3 23.34 2.15 -18.79
C PRO A 3 24.06 3.39 -18.25
N SER A 4 23.43 4.11 -17.30
CA SER A 4 24.01 5.27 -16.63
C SER A 4 24.95 4.91 -15.47
N GLY A 5 25.14 3.63 -15.17
CA GLY A 5 25.97 3.17 -14.07
C GLY A 5 25.31 3.16 -12.68
N ARG A 6 24.00 3.44 -12.60
CA ARG A 6 23.27 3.37 -11.32
C ARG A 6 23.11 1.91 -10.88
N THR A 7 23.43 1.64 -9.63
CA THR A 7 23.16 0.34 -9.01
C THR A 7 21.75 0.34 -8.42
N LEU A 8 20.93 -0.58 -8.89
CA LEU A 8 19.56 -0.77 -8.39
C LEU A 8 19.53 -1.90 -7.35
N ARG A 9 18.62 -1.80 -6.39
CA ARG A 9 18.30 -2.93 -5.51
C ARG A 9 17.90 -4.15 -6.33
N THR A 10 18.28 -5.32 -5.86
CA THR A 10 17.83 -6.58 -6.49
C THR A 10 16.34 -6.78 -6.27
N SER A 11 15.75 -7.71 -7.02
CA SER A 11 14.33 -8.07 -6.83
C SER A 11 14.07 -8.65 -5.44
N ASP A 12 15.03 -9.42 -4.90
CA ASP A 12 14.90 -9.98 -3.56
C ASP A 12 14.96 -8.89 -2.48
N GLU A 13 15.88 -7.94 -2.60
CA GLU A 13 15.93 -6.77 -1.70
C GLU A 13 14.66 -5.93 -1.77
N TYR A 14 14.08 -5.80 -2.96
CA TYR A 14 12.81 -5.10 -3.12
C TYR A 14 11.68 -5.80 -2.37
N ILE A 15 11.56 -7.11 -2.54
CA ILE A 15 10.54 -7.92 -1.84
C ILE A 15 10.72 -7.82 -0.32
N GLU A 16 11.95 -7.89 0.17
CA GLU A 16 12.26 -7.75 1.60
C GLU A 16 11.79 -6.40 2.15
N VAL A 17 12.03 -5.31 1.44
CA VAL A 17 11.56 -3.97 1.83
C VAL A 17 10.03 -3.92 1.89
N LEU A 18 9.34 -4.53 0.92
CA LEU A 18 7.88 -4.60 0.96
C LEU A 18 7.35 -5.40 2.15
N GLU A 19 7.94 -6.55 2.42
CA GLU A 19 7.57 -7.41 3.55
C GLU A 19 7.78 -6.72 4.89
N ASP A 20 8.89 -6.02 5.06
CA ASP A 20 9.21 -5.28 6.29
C ASP A 20 8.23 -4.13 6.57
N ASN A 21 7.51 -3.66 5.55
CA ASN A 21 6.58 -2.54 5.65
C ASN A 21 5.14 -2.97 5.34
N SER A 22 4.84 -4.25 5.48
CA SER A 22 3.51 -4.81 5.24
C SER A 22 2.95 -5.47 6.49
N ASP A 23 1.63 -5.58 6.53
CA ASP A 23 0.91 -6.42 7.49
C ASP A 23 -0.31 -7.04 6.80
N LYS A 24 -0.79 -8.14 7.34
CA LYS A 24 -1.93 -8.86 6.78
C LYS A 24 -2.87 -9.32 7.88
N LEU A 25 -4.15 -9.40 7.53
CA LEU A 25 -5.17 -9.97 8.41
C LEU A 25 -6.11 -10.86 7.60
N ARG A 26 -6.64 -11.84 8.29
CA ARG A 26 -7.70 -12.71 7.78
C ARG A 26 -8.73 -12.88 8.89
N THR A 27 -9.96 -12.48 8.61
CA THR A 27 -11.06 -12.50 9.58
C THR A 27 -12.09 -13.54 9.18
N TYR A 28 -12.55 -14.33 10.15
CA TYR A 28 -13.56 -15.34 9.95
C TYR A 28 -14.80 -15.05 10.78
N SER A 29 -15.96 -15.42 10.24
CA SER A 29 -17.21 -15.55 10.98
C SER A 29 -17.61 -17.04 10.95
N GLY A 30 -17.38 -17.76 12.07
CA GLY A 30 -17.47 -19.20 12.08
C GLY A 30 -16.40 -19.84 11.18
N PHE A 31 -16.84 -20.63 10.19
CA PHE A 31 -15.95 -21.23 9.20
C PHE A 31 -15.77 -20.40 7.93
N TYR A 32 -16.46 -19.27 7.82
CA TYR A 32 -16.41 -18.42 6.62
C TYR A 32 -15.40 -17.31 6.76
N ASN A 33 -14.53 -17.18 5.76
CA ASN A 33 -13.65 -16.03 5.62
C ASN A 33 -14.49 -14.83 5.18
N VAL A 34 -14.52 -13.77 5.97
CA VAL A 34 -15.29 -12.57 5.68
C VAL A 34 -14.44 -11.41 5.18
N LEU A 35 -13.13 -11.47 5.45
CA LEU A 35 -12.21 -10.42 5.09
C LEU A 35 -10.78 -10.96 5.04
N ASP A 36 -10.09 -10.72 3.93
CA ASP A 36 -8.68 -11.06 3.76
C ASP A 36 -7.98 -9.84 3.16
N VAL A 37 -7.07 -9.25 3.91
CA VAL A 37 -6.44 -7.97 3.57
C VAL A 37 -4.95 -8.04 3.84
N GLU A 38 -4.16 -7.53 2.91
CA GLU A 38 -2.75 -7.28 3.10
C GLU A 38 -2.45 -5.85 2.66
N GLY A 39 -1.71 -5.11 3.47
CA GLY A 39 -1.41 -3.71 3.22
C GLY A 39 0.06 -3.41 3.35
N ILE A 40 0.61 -2.67 2.38
CA ILE A 40 1.98 -2.17 2.39
C ILE A 40 1.95 -0.67 2.65
N GLN A 41 2.67 -0.22 3.67
CA GLN A 41 2.86 1.20 3.93
C GLN A 41 3.82 1.79 2.89
N LEU A 42 3.35 2.78 2.12
CA LEU A 42 4.16 3.43 1.10
C LEU A 42 4.96 4.58 1.72
N ASN A 43 5.90 4.24 2.59
CA ASN A 43 6.79 5.18 3.25
C ASN A 43 8.04 5.50 2.39
N SER A 44 8.96 6.29 2.93
CA SER A 44 10.18 6.68 2.22
C SER A 44 11.04 5.50 1.79
N LYS A 45 11.14 4.45 2.60
CA LYS A 45 11.93 3.25 2.29
C LYS A 45 11.31 2.48 1.12
N VAL A 46 9.99 2.29 1.16
CA VAL A 46 9.25 1.62 0.09
C VAL A 46 9.29 2.46 -1.19
N ALA A 47 9.11 3.78 -1.10
CA ALA A 47 9.19 4.67 -2.24
C ALA A 47 10.55 4.58 -2.96
N ALA A 48 11.64 4.60 -2.19
CA ALA A 48 13.00 4.45 -2.75
C ALA A 48 13.18 3.09 -3.46
N ALA A 49 12.68 2.02 -2.84
CA ALA A 49 12.75 0.69 -3.44
C ALA A 49 11.87 0.57 -4.69
N GLN A 50 10.69 1.19 -4.71
CA GLN A 50 9.80 1.22 -5.87
C GLN A 50 10.38 1.99 -7.05
N LEU A 51 11.13 3.05 -6.80
CA LEU A 51 11.85 3.78 -7.88
C LEU A 51 12.82 2.85 -8.59
N ASP A 52 13.59 2.08 -7.83
CA ASP A 52 14.53 1.11 -8.40
C ASP A 52 13.80 0.02 -9.20
N GLN A 53 12.74 -0.53 -8.64
CA GLN A 53 11.94 -1.57 -9.30
C GLN A 53 11.25 -1.05 -10.56
N SER A 54 10.70 0.15 -10.52
CA SER A 54 10.05 0.79 -11.68
C SER A 54 11.06 1.11 -12.77
N MET A 55 12.26 1.59 -12.40
CA MET A 55 13.32 1.84 -13.35
C MET A 55 13.71 0.56 -14.10
N ARG A 56 13.76 -0.57 -13.41
CA ARG A 56 14.01 -1.89 -14.00
C ARG A 56 12.87 -2.34 -14.91
N LEU A 57 11.63 -2.27 -14.43
CA LEU A 57 10.47 -2.75 -15.17
C LEU A 57 10.16 -1.92 -16.41
N TYR A 58 10.24 -0.60 -16.29
CA TYR A 58 9.86 0.33 -17.36
C TYR A 58 11.05 0.85 -18.15
N GLN A 59 12.27 0.40 -17.84
CA GLN A 59 13.50 0.84 -18.51
C GLN A 59 13.65 2.36 -18.49
N TRP A 60 13.43 2.99 -17.34
CA TRP A 60 13.50 4.44 -17.20
C TRP A 60 14.89 4.99 -17.45
N THR A 61 14.94 6.21 -18.00
CA THR A 61 16.14 7.04 -18.06
C THR A 61 16.42 7.65 -16.68
N GLU A 62 17.64 8.17 -16.48
CA GLU A 62 17.99 8.91 -15.25
C GLU A 62 17.09 10.14 -15.06
N GLU A 63 16.73 10.81 -16.16
CA GLU A 63 15.81 11.96 -16.12
C GLU A 63 14.43 11.55 -15.60
N LYS A 64 13.90 10.45 -16.12
CA LYS A 64 12.60 9.91 -15.70
C LYS A 64 12.64 9.46 -14.22
N TYR A 65 13.73 8.82 -13.79
CA TYR A 65 13.92 8.44 -12.41
C TYR A 65 13.89 9.66 -11.47
N THR A 66 14.63 10.71 -11.82
CA THR A 66 14.67 11.96 -11.02
C THR A 66 13.31 12.62 -10.97
N GLU A 67 12.58 12.67 -12.08
CA GLU A 67 11.21 13.22 -12.14
C GLU A 67 10.26 12.44 -11.23
N GLU A 68 10.25 11.12 -11.31
CA GLU A 68 9.39 10.28 -10.49
C GLU A 68 9.77 10.32 -9.01
N LYS A 69 11.05 10.42 -8.68
CA LYS A 69 11.53 10.62 -7.32
C LYS A 69 10.97 11.90 -6.70
N ALA A 70 10.98 13.00 -7.44
CA ALA A 70 10.39 14.27 -7.00
C ALA A 70 8.89 14.14 -6.74
N LYS A 71 8.16 13.41 -7.58
CA LYS A 71 6.74 13.13 -7.39
C LYS A 71 6.46 12.31 -6.12
N PHE A 72 7.27 11.29 -5.85
CA PHE A 72 7.15 10.50 -4.62
C PHE A 72 7.40 11.36 -3.37
N GLU A 73 8.46 12.15 -3.37
CA GLU A 73 8.79 13.04 -2.26
C GLU A 73 7.67 14.06 -2.00
N GLN A 74 7.07 14.60 -3.05
CA GLN A 74 5.94 15.50 -2.94
C GLN A 74 4.72 14.83 -2.32
N ARG A 75 4.38 13.61 -2.74
CA ARG A 75 3.26 12.85 -2.15
C ARG A 75 3.49 12.53 -0.68
N LEU A 76 4.70 12.09 -0.32
CA LEU A 76 5.06 11.78 1.06
C LEU A 76 4.98 13.01 1.98
N SER A 77 5.21 14.19 1.45
CA SER A 77 5.11 15.44 2.21
C SER A 77 3.68 15.95 2.41
N LYS A 78 2.70 15.40 1.68
CA LYS A 78 1.30 15.86 1.70
C LYS A 78 0.34 14.86 2.31
N GLN A 79 0.56 13.57 2.07
CA GLN A 79 -0.39 12.53 2.41
C GLN A 79 0.29 11.22 2.74
N SER A 80 -0.45 10.31 3.35
CA SER A 80 0.00 8.95 3.60
C SER A 80 -0.77 8.01 2.69
N GLU A 81 -0.07 7.08 2.06
CA GLU A 81 -0.64 6.10 1.16
C GLU A 81 -0.24 4.68 1.58
N PHE A 82 -1.17 3.75 1.36
CA PHE A 82 -0.96 2.32 1.56
C PHE A 82 -1.45 1.60 0.31
N PHE A 83 -0.65 0.66 -0.18
CA PHE A 83 -1.13 -0.31 -1.16
C PHE A 83 -1.86 -1.41 -0.39
N VAL A 84 -3.11 -1.69 -0.76
CA VAL A 84 -3.93 -2.68 -0.07
C VAL A 84 -4.52 -3.64 -1.08
N THR A 85 -4.28 -4.93 -0.86
CA THR A 85 -4.95 -6.00 -1.59
C THR A 85 -6.09 -6.51 -0.72
N PHE A 86 -7.31 -6.43 -1.24
CA PHE A 86 -8.55 -6.62 -0.48
C PHE A 86 -9.39 -7.74 -1.08
N PHE A 87 -9.81 -8.66 -0.21
CA PHE A 87 -10.73 -9.73 -0.58
C PHE A 87 -11.89 -9.80 0.42
N THR A 88 -13.10 -9.90 -0.12
CA THR A 88 -14.31 -10.27 0.62
C THR A 88 -15.12 -11.24 -0.26
N PRO A 89 -15.78 -12.27 0.33
CA PRO A 89 -16.46 -13.32 -0.44
C PRO A 89 -17.58 -12.79 -1.34
N GLU A 90 -18.32 -11.79 -0.86
CA GLU A 90 -19.38 -11.18 -1.63
C GLU A 90 -18.89 -9.96 -2.41
N ARG A 91 -18.86 -10.05 -3.73
CA ARG A 91 -18.35 -8.99 -4.59
C ARG A 91 -19.06 -7.65 -4.43
N LYS A 92 -20.33 -7.66 -4.03
CA LYS A 92 -21.08 -6.41 -3.74
C LYS A 92 -20.47 -5.60 -2.60
N ASN A 93 -19.72 -6.26 -1.70
CA ASN A 93 -19.04 -5.62 -0.58
C ASN A 93 -17.61 -5.17 -0.93
N ASP A 94 -17.14 -5.47 -2.14
CA ASP A 94 -15.86 -4.96 -2.66
C ASP A 94 -16.08 -3.62 -3.37
N ASP A 95 -16.45 -2.62 -2.58
CA ASP A 95 -16.89 -1.31 -3.05
C ASP A 95 -16.19 -0.13 -2.35
N LEU A 96 -15.02 -0.37 -1.76
CA LEU A 96 -14.25 0.62 -1.02
C LEU A 96 -14.05 1.94 -1.77
N TYR A 97 -14.00 1.89 -3.09
CA TYR A 97 -13.80 3.06 -3.96
C TYR A 97 -15.06 3.92 -4.16
N LYS A 98 -16.24 3.41 -3.78
CA LYS A 98 -17.51 4.14 -3.98
C LYS A 98 -17.72 5.17 -2.88
N ALA A 99 -18.38 6.26 -3.22
CA ALA A 99 -18.73 7.31 -2.24
C ALA A 99 -19.72 6.81 -1.17
N ASP A 100 -20.59 5.86 -1.53
CA ASP A 100 -21.60 5.24 -0.66
C ASP A 100 -21.16 3.86 -0.12
N THR A 101 -19.86 3.61 -0.06
CA THR A 101 -19.32 2.33 0.43
C THR A 101 -19.79 2.03 1.85
N VAL A 102 -20.00 0.73 2.11
CA VAL A 102 -20.30 0.25 3.46
C VAL A 102 -19.07 0.24 4.38
N TRP A 103 -17.88 0.41 3.82
CA TRP A 103 -16.63 0.37 4.55
C TRP A 103 -16.16 1.76 4.95
N ARG A 104 -15.49 1.83 6.10
CA ARG A 104 -14.74 3.01 6.52
C ARG A 104 -13.31 2.59 6.85
N ILE A 105 -12.37 3.45 6.53
CA ILE A 105 -10.95 3.22 6.79
C ILE A 105 -10.38 4.36 7.63
N PHE A 106 -9.61 3.97 8.65
CA PHE A 106 -9.02 4.90 9.60
C PHE A 106 -7.55 4.59 9.81
N LEU A 107 -6.76 5.64 10.00
CA LEU A 107 -5.37 5.53 10.42
C LEU A 107 -5.21 6.20 11.78
N ASP A 108 -4.79 5.44 12.77
CA ASP A 108 -4.50 5.91 14.12
C ASP A 108 -2.99 6.01 14.33
N VAL A 109 -2.51 7.19 14.69
CA VAL A 109 -1.11 7.47 14.98
C VAL A 109 -1.00 8.63 15.97
N ASP A 110 -0.12 8.51 16.96
CA ASP A 110 0.10 9.53 18.01
C ASP A 110 -1.20 9.98 18.72
N GLY A 111 -2.12 9.05 18.96
CA GLY A 111 -3.41 9.35 19.60
C GLY A 111 -4.40 10.11 18.72
N ARG A 112 -4.10 10.30 17.44
CA ARG A 112 -4.96 10.97 16.46
C ARG A 112 -5.50 9.97 15.46
N ARG A 113 -6.74 10.18 15.01
CA ARG A 113 -7.41 9.36 14.02
C ARG A 113 -7.67 10.15 12.76
N PHE A 114 -7.28 9.58 11.62
CA PHE A 114 -7.54 10.13 10.30
C PHE A 114 -8.42 9.19 9.51
N GLU A 115 -9.50 9.70 8.95
CA GLU A 115 -10.34 8.95 8.02
C GLU A 115 -9.73 9.06 6.62
N GLY A 116 -9.64 7.92 5.93
CA GLY A 116 -9.05 7.84 4.60
C GLY A 116 -10.05 7.57 3.51
N LYS A 117 -9.53 7.57 2.29
CA LYS A 117 -10.25 7.22 1.07
C LYS A 117 -9.53 6.10 0.34
N ALA A 118 -10.30 5.22 -0.29
CA ALA A 118 -9.77 4.14 -1.12
C ALA A 118 -9.97 4.46 -2.60
N THR A 119 -8.95 4.25 -3.38
CA THR A 119 -8.98 4.37 -4.85
C THR A 119 -8.59 3.03 -5.44
N ARG A 120 -9.40 2.51 -6.36
CA ARG A 120 -9.10 1.26 -7.05
C ARG A 120 -7.98 1.45 -8.05
N ILE A 121 -7.00 0.55 -8.03
CA ILE A 121 -5.89 0.56 -8.99
C ILE A 121 -6.36 -0.11 -10.29
N LYS A 122 -6.30 0.62 -11.40
CA LYS A 122 -6.74 0.17 -12.72
C LYS A 122 -5.55 -0.09 -13.65
N LEU A 123 -4.70 -1.02 -13.25
CA LEU A 123 -3.57 -1.48 -14.06
C LEU A 123 -3.74 -2.95 -14.41
N PRO A 124 -3.12 -3.43 -15.50
CA PRO A 124 -3.08 -4.86 -15.79
C PRO A 124 -2.49 -5.66 -14.63
N LEU A 125 -2.99 -6.87 -14.41
CA LEU A 125 -2.56 -7.73 -13.31
C LEU A 125 -1.03 -7.93 -13.30
N ALA A 126 -0.44 -8.17 -14.46
CA ALA A 126 1.01 -8.37 -14.57
C ALA A 126 1.82 -7.15 -14.10
N GLU A 127 1.34 -5.94 -14.40
CA GLU A 127 1.97 -4.69 -13.95
C GLU A 127 1.86 -4.52 -12.43
N ILE A 128 0.67 -4.78 -11.88
CA ILE A 128 0.47 -4.73 -10.42
C ILE A 128 1.37 -5.74 -9.73
N GLN A 129 1.46 -6.96 -10.22
CA GLN A 129 2.31 -8.01 -9.64
C GLN A 129 3.81 -7.71 -9.78
N GLY A 130 4.22 -6.97 -10.81
CA GLY A 130 5.59 -6.50 -10.96
C GLY A 130 5.99 -5.49 -9.89
N LEU A 131 5.07 -4.60 -9.51
CA LEU A 131 5.26 -3.60 -8.46
C LEU A 131 4.97 -4.16 -7.06
N TYR A 132 3.95 -5.01 -6.95
CA TYR A 132 3.47 -5.58 -5.70
C TYR A 132 3.30 -7.09 -5.84
N PRO A 133 4.35 -7.88 -5.65
CA PRO A 133 4.31 -9.35 -5.83
C PRO A 133 3.33 -10.08 -4.91
N ILE A 134 2.92 -9.45 -3.80
CA ILE A 134 1.92 -10.02 -2.87
C ILE A 134 0.51 -10.06 -3.46
N HIS A 135 0.25 -9.24 -4.49
CA HIS A 135 -1.08 -9.17 -5.10
C HIS A 135 -1.38 -10.41 -5.96
N ASN A 136 -2.61 -10.87 -5.90
CA ASN A 136 -3.11 -11.98 -6.70
C ASN A 136 -4.44 -11.62 -7.39
N ARG A 137 -4.85 -12.45 -8.34
CA ARG A 137 -6.07 -12.22 -9.15
C ARG A 137 -7.39 -12.35 -8.38
N PHE A 138 -7.36 -12.89 -7.16
CA PHE A 138 -8.57 -13.11 -6.35
C PHE A 138 -8.92 -11.90 -5.50
N SER A 139 -7.98 -11.01 -5.30
CA SER A 139 -8.13 -9.78 -4.50
C SER A 139 -8.19 -8.55 -5.38
N THR A 140 -8.75 -7.48 -4.85
CA THR A 140 -8.82 -6.19 -5.54
C THR A 140 -7.74 -5.26 -5.01
N PRO A 141 -6.95 -4.62 -5.89
CA PRO A 141 -5.89 -3.69 -5.49
C PRO A 141 -6.45 -2.30 -5.26
N TYR A 142 -6.13 -1.72 -4.10
CA TYR A 142 -6.52 -0.36 -3.71
C TYR A 142 -5.31 0.45 -3.28
N THR A 143 -5.40 1.76 -3.45
CA THR A 143 -4.58 2.73 -2.73
C THR A 143 -5.44 3.37 -1.66
N PHE A 144 -5.03 3.26 -0.40
CA PHE A 144 -5.66 3.98 0.72
C PHE A 144 -4.87 5.26 0.95
N THR A 145 -5.57 6.39 1.01
CA THR A 145 -4.96 7.71 1.19
C THR A 145 -5.52 8.38 2.44
N PHE A 146 -4.64 8.91 3.28
CA PHE A 146 -4.99 9.61 4.52
C PHE A 146 -4.42 11.03 4.51
N PRO A 147 -5.17 12.02 5.05
CA PRO A 147 -4.78 13.43 5.02
C PRO A 147 -3.73 13.78 6.08
N VAL A 148 -2.65 13.03 6.15
CA VAL A 148 -1.51 13.26 7.04
C VAL A 148 -0.23 12.96 6.28
N PRO A 149 0.80 13.84 6.35
CA PRO A 149 2.05 13.58 5.65
C PRO A 149 2.72 12.29 6.14
N MET A 150 3.12 11.43 5.23
CA MET A 150 3.83 10.19 5.57
C MET A 150 5.12 10.48 6.34
N ILE A 151 5.85 11.52 5.95
CA ILE A 151 7.10 11.90 6.62
C ILE A 151 6.90 12.27 8.10
N SER A 152 5.68 12.65 8.49
CA SER A 152 5.35 12.99 9.88
C SER A 152 5.04 11.76 10.73
N ILE A 153 4.69 10.64 10.14
CA ILE A 153 4.21 9.44 10.82
C ILE A 153 5.07 8.21 10.61
N GLU A 154 5.89 8.17 9.57
CA GLU A 154 6.78 7.03 9.36
C GLU A 154 7.74 6.84 10.53
N GLY A 155 8.03 5.58 10.86
CA GLY A 155 8.83 5.24 12.03
C GLY A 155 8.08 5.25 13.35
N LYS A 156 6.81 5.64 13.36
CA LYS A 156 5.92 5.61 14.54
C LYS A 156 4.97 4.42 14.46
N ASP A 157 4.43 4.01 15.61
CA ASP A 157 3.40 2.99 15.66
C ASP A 157 2.12 3.50 15.01
N GLN A 158 1.57 2.73 14.07
CA GLN A 158 0.37 3.08 13.33
C GLN A 158 -0.58 1.89 13.29
N LYS A 159 -1.87 2.20 13.29
CA LYS A 159 -2.94 1.21 13.20
C LYS A 159 -3.88 1.59 12.07
N LEU A 160 -3.96 0.74 11.06
CA LEU A 160 -4.87 0.89 9.93
C LEU A 160 -6.11 0.03 10.18
N THR A 161 -7.26 0.66 10.33
CA THR A 161 -8.53 -0.04 10.59
C THR A 161 -9.42 0.00 9.36
N ILE A 162 -9.97 -1.16 9.02
CA ILE A 162 -11.01 -1.31 8.00
C ILE A 162 -12.23 -1.84 8.73
N THR A 163 -13.34 -1.13 8.67
CA THR A 163 -14.56 -1.51 9.40
C THR A 163 -15.80 -1.34 8.54
N GLY A 164 -16.74 -2.26 8.69
CA GLY A 164 -18.01 -2.24 8.00
C GLY A 164 -19.00 -3.25 8.59
N PRO A 165 -20.26 -3.31 8.09
CA PRO A 165 -21.29 -4.20 8.61
C PRO A 165 -20.96 -5.68 8.52
N VAL A 166 -20.11 -6.09 7.55
CA VAL A 166 -19.76 -7.49 7.31
C VAL A 166 -18.52 -7.94 8.04
N GLY A 167 -17.74 -7.02 8.60
CA GLY A 167 -16.52 -7.35 9.31
C GLY A 167 -15.69 -6.13 9.64
N SER A 168 -14.67 -6.35 10.48
CA SER A 168 -13.72 -5.32 10.87
C SER A 168 -12.37 -5.95 11.11
N GLY A 169 -11.31 -5.23 10.83
CA GLY A 169 -9.96 -5.69 11.04
C GLY A 169 -8.96 -4.55 11.11
N THR A 170 -7.79 -4.87 11.63
CA THR A 170 -6.73 -3.90 11.88
C THR A 170 -5.40 -4.43 11.39
N LEU A 171 -4.68 -3.59 10.64
CA LEU A 171 -3.28 -3.80 10.29
C LEU A 171 -2.41 -2.92 11.20
N ASN A 172 -1.30 -3.46 11.68
CA ASN A 172 -0.41 -2.79 12.61
C ASN A 172 0.96 -2.57 11.96
N TYR A 173 1.42 -1.33 12.00
CA TYR A 173 2.75 -0.94 11.53
C TYR A 173 3.52 -0.39 12.72
N LYS A 174 4.59 -1.09 13.12
CA LYS A 174 5.36 -0.74 14.32
C LYS A 174 6.50 0.20 13.97
N SER A 175 6.88 1.01 14.96
CA SER A 175 8.07 1.84 14.87
C SER A 175 9.30 0.97 14.60
N SER A 176 10.16 1.42 13.70
CA SER A 176 11.49 0.83 13.55
C SER A 176 12.29 1.13 14.80
N LYS A 177 12.83 0.08 15.41
CA LYS A 177 13.79 0.26 16.50
C LYS A 177 15.12 0.75 15.95
#